data_cccc85e18a2a601634f064b8d37294cb
#
_entry.id   cccc85e18a2a601634f064b8d37294cb
#
_cell.length_a   1.000
_cell.length_b   1.000
_cell.length_c   1.000
_cell.angle_alpha   90.00
_cell.angle_beta   90.00
_cell.angle_gamma   90.00
#
_symmetry.space_group_name_H-M   'P 1'
#
loop_
_entity.id
_entity.type
_entity.pdbx_description
1 polymer ?
#
loop_
_entity_poly.entity_id
_entity_poly.type
_entity_poly.pdbx_seq_one_letter_code
_entity_poly.pdbx_strand_id
1 'polypeptide(L)'
;MKSFLTILFLLCLQQTLWAQDSTINYLKHSPKKATNRSAILPGLGQAYNKQYWKIPLVYGVLAVPVATYVYNNDLYTKTKFAYEARIQEANGDNSNVIKIDPTLKNLSAGSLQSYRNIFRKNRDYSIMWFILAWGINVVDASVSGHLKEFDVSNNLTMKMAPMRSDAFQQAGLSLQFNWKYTK
;
A
#
# COMPACT_ATOMS: atom_id res chain seq x y z
N MET A 1 8.33 9.11 -21.05
CA MET A 1 7.66 9.01 -19.73
C MET A 1 6.16 9.29 -19.80
N LYS A 2 5.68 10.34 -20.51
CA LYS A 2 4.24 10.65 -20.62
C LYS A 2 3.43 9.51 -21.25
N SER A 3 3.95 8.88 -22.31
CA SER A 3 3.28 7.76 -23.01
C SER A 3 3.16 6.48 -22.16
N PHE A 4 4.10 6.23 -21.26
CA PHE A 4 4.05 5.09 -20.33
C PHE A 4 2.96 5.27 -19.26
N LEU A 5 2.80 6.49 -18.75
CA LEU A 5 1.75 6.82 -17.77
C LEU A 5 0.35 6.71 -18.38
N THR A 6 0.17 7.11 -19.64
CA THR A 6 -1.12 7.00 -20.34
C THR A 6 -1.48 5.55 -20.64
N ILE A 7 -0.53 4.70 -21.00
CA ILE A 7 -0.76 3.26 -21.20
C ILE A 7 -1.12 2.57 -19.87
N LEU A 8 -0.43 2.91 -18.78
CA LEU A 8 -0.73 2.39 -17.45
C LEU A 8 -2.12 2.81 -16.98
N PHE A 9 -2.53 4.06 -17.25
CA PHE A 9 -3.86 4.58 -16.93
C PHE A 9 -4.97 3.89 -17.75
N LEU A 10 -4.74 3.64 -19.04
CA LEU A 10 -5.67 2.90 -19.92
C LEU A 10 -5.81 1.42 -19.51
N LEU A 11 -4.73 0.77 -19.07
CA LEU A 11 -4.78 -0.60 -18.52
C LEU A 11 -5.58 -0.69 -17.22
N CYS A 12 -5.54 0.32 -16.37
CA CYS A 12 -6.36 0.38 -15.15
C CYS A 12 -7.86 0.55 -15.45
N LEU A 13 -8.24 1.25 -16.53
CA LEU A 13 -9.64 1.46 -16.93
C LEU A 13 -10.33 0.19 -17.49
N GLN A 14 -9.58 -0.75 -18.03
CA GLN A 14 -10.14 -2.00 -18.56
C GLN A 14 -10.61 -2.99 -17.48
N GLN A 15 -10.20 -2.82 -16.22
CA GLN A 15 -10.57 -3.71 -15.12
C GLN A 15 -12.00 -3.54 -14.62
N THR A 16 -12.74 -2.53 -15.06
CA THR A 16 -14.09 -2.22 -14.56
C THR A 16 -15.21 -3.04 -15.25
N LEU A 17 -14.92 -3.78 -16.34
CA LEU A 17 -15.93 -4.49 -17.12
C LEU A 17 -16.16 -5.95 -16.71
N TRP A 18 -15.42 -6.50 -15.72
CA TRP A 18 -15.55 -7.90 -15.29
C TRP A 18 -16.24 -8.07 -13.94
N ALA A 19 -17.05 -7.10 -13.51
CA ALA A 19 -17.72 -7.10 -12.21
C ALA A 19 -19.13 -7.71 -12.21
N GLN A 20 -19.46 -8.56 -13.18
CA GLN A 20 -20.75 -9.29 -13.20
C GLN A 20 -20.49 -10.79 -13.36
N ASP A 21 -20.39 -11.48 -12.27
CA ASP A 21 -21.01 -12.77 -11.96
C ASP A 21 -20.40 -13.33 -10.67
N SER A 22 -21.06 -13.20 -9.54
CA SER A 22 -20.61 -13.89 -8.33
C SER A 22 -21.76 -14.19 -7.37
N THR A 23 -22.73 -14.95 -7.87
CA THR A 23 -23.83 -15.40 -7.04
C THR A 23 -23.68 -16.80 -6.43
N ILE A 24 -22.57 -17.50 -6.43
CA ILE A 24 -22.56 -18.89 -5.95
C ILE A 24 -21.30 -19.32 -5.19
N ASN A 25 -20.64 -18.55 -4.36
CA ASN A 25 -19.54 -19.16 -3.61
C ASN A 25 -19.30 -18.58 -2.22
N TYR A 26 -20.33 -18.18 -1.49
CA TYR A 26 -20.19 -17.71 -0.10
C TYR A 26 -19.83 -18.83 0.90
N LEU A 27 -20.09 -20.09 0.56
CA LEU A 27 -19.88 -21.25 1.45
C LEU A 27 -18.41 -21.70 1.61
N LYS A 28 -17.43 -21.03 0.96
CA LYS A 28 -16.02 -21.47 1.00
C LYS A 28 -15.01 -20.36 1.24
N HIS A 29 -15.46 -19.20 1.69
CA HIS A 29 -14.55 -18.10 2.03
C HIS A 29 -13.90 -18.38 3.40
N SER A 30 -12.57 -18.43 3.46
CA SER A 30 -11.85 -18.67 4.71
C SER A 30 -11.01 -17.45 5.08
N PRO A 31 -11.33 -16.73 6.17
CA PRO A 31 -10.55 -15.59 6.66
C PRO A 31 -9.08 -15.94 6.89
N LYS A 32 -8.81 -17.14 7.40
CA LYS A 32 -7.43 -17.64 7.60
C LYS A 32 -6.63 -17.68 6.30
N LYS A 33 -7.26 -18.01 5.15
CA LYS A 33 -6.57 -17.98 3.85
C LYS A 33 -6.23 -16.57 3.41
N ALA A 34 -7.10 -15.60 3.68
CA ALA A 34 -6.84 -14.19 3.37
C ALA A 34 -5.63 -13.67 4.19
N THR A 35 -5.61 -13.95 5.49
CA THR A 35 -4.53 -13.58 6.41
C THR A 35 -3.19 -14.17 5.98
N ASN A 36 -3.14 -15.48 5.74
CA ASN A 36 -1.90 -16.17 5.34
C ASN A 36 -1.37 -15.65 4.00
N ARG A 37 -2.24 -15.38 3.02
CA ARG A 37 -1.84 -14.82 1.73
C ARG A 37 -1.25 -13.41 1.87
N SER A 38 -1.85 -12.56 2.71
CA SER A 38 -1.31 -11.22 2.98
C SER A 38 0.00 -11.25 3.78
N ALA A 39 0.21 -12.29 4.61
CA ALA A 39 1.46 -12.46 5.33
C ALA A 39 2.61 -12.87 4.40
N ILE A 40 2.34 -13.62 3.32
CA ILE A 40 3.35 -14.01 2.33
C ILE A 40 3.63 -12.86 1.37
N LEU A 41 2.60 -12.24 0.82
CA LEU A 41 2.73 -11.12 -0.12
C LEU A 41 1.63 -10.08 0.17
N PRO A 42 2.03 -8.81 0.47
CA PRO A 42 1.06 -7.74 0.69
C PRO A 42 0.10 -7.59 -0.49
N GLY A 43 -1.18 -7.44 -0.19
CA GLY A 43 -2.21 -7.30 -1.22
C GLY A 43 -2.88 -8.60 -1.68
N LEU A 44 -2.27 -9.78 -1.50
CA LEU A 44 -2.88 -11.05 -1.91
C LEU A 44 -4.13 -11.41 -1.08
N GLY A 45 -4.19 -11.02 0.17
CA GLY A 45 -5.39 -11.20 1.01
C GLY A 45 -6.54 -10.32 0.54
N GLN A 46 -6.26 -9.08 0.16
CA GLN A 46 -7.24 -8.15 -0.42
C GLN A 46 -7.76 -8.68 -1.76
N ALA A 47 -6.87 -9.23 -2.61
CA ALA A 47 -7.26 -9.90 -3.84
C ALA A 47 -8.19 -11.10 -3.57
N TYR A 48 -7.85 -11.94 -2.60
CA TYR A 48 -8.69 -13.08 -2.19
C TYR A 48 -10.04 -12.61 -1.64
N ASN A 49 -10.07 -11.49 -0.91
CA ASN A 49 -11.29 -10.84 -0.42
C ASN A 49 -12.05 -10.10 -1.52
N LYS A 50 -11.60 -10.14 -2.79
CA LYS A 50 -12.17 -9.38 -3.95
C LYS A 50 -12.21 -7.86 -3.73
N GLN A 51 -11.31 -7.32 -2.89
CA GLN A 51 -11.16 -5.89 -2.61
C GLN A 51 -10.00 -5.30 -3.42
N TYR A 52 -10.05 -5.45 -4.73
CA TYR A 52 -8.96 -5.08 -5.65
C TYR A 52 -8.57 -3.60 -5.58
N TRP A 53 -9.53 -2.72 -5.24
CA TRP A 53 -9.27 -1.30 -5.10
C TRP A 53 -8.31 -0.94 -3.96
N LYS A 54 -8.19 -1.81 -2.93
CA LYS A 54 -7.23 -1.63 -1.83
C LYS A 54 -5.80 -1.98 -2.22
N ILE A 55 -5.59 -2.78 -3.25
CA ILE A 55 -4.25 -3.24 -3.65
C ILE A 55 -3.32 -2.06 -3.99
N PRO A 56 -3.70 -1.13 -4.89
CA PRO A 56 -2.83 0.01 -5.18
C PRO A 56 -2.57 0.88 -3.95
N LEU A 57 -3.53 1.00 -3.02
CA LEU A 57 -3.34 1.73 -1.77
C LEU A 57 -2.30 1.04 -0.87
N VAL A 58 -2.35 -0.28 -0.73
CA VAL A 58 -1.36 -1.07 0.04
C VAL A 58 0.04 -0.85 -0.51
N TYR A 59 0.23 -0.97 -1.83
CA TYR A 59 1.53 -0.75 -2.45
C TYR A 59 1.99 0.71 -2.37
N GLY A 60 1.07 1.67 -2.46
CA GLY A 60 1.37 3.08 -2.25
C GLY A 60 1.92 3.36 -0.84
N VAL A 61 1.28 2.79 0.19
CA VAL A 61 1.74 2.92 1.58
C VAL A 61 3.10 2.24 1.80
N LEU A 62 3.32 1.06 1.22
CA LEU A 62 4.59 0.33 1.33
C LEU A 62 5.73 0.98 0.53
N ALA A 63 5.42 1.69 -0.55
CA ALA A 63 6.42 2.38 -1.37
C ALA A 63 7.14 3.50 -0.61
N VAL A 64 6.46 4.17 0.34
CA VAL A 64 7.05 5.27 1.11
C VAL A 64 8.26 4.82 1.93
N PRO A 65 8.17 3.82 2.82
CA PRO A 65 9.33 3.36 3.57
C PRO A 65 10.42 2.74 2.68
N VAL A 66 10.05 2.10 1.55
CA VAL A 66 11.03 1.58 0.58
C VAL A 66 11.82 2.73 -0.06
N ALA A 67 11.15 3.76 -0.55
CA ALA A 67 11.80 4.93 -1.12
C ALA A 67 12.70 5.64 -0.10
N THR A 68 12.22 5.80 1.14
CA THR A 68 12.98 6.40 2.25
C THR A 68 14.21 5.55 2.59
N TYR A 69 14.08 4.22 2.58
CA TYR A 69 15.20 3.30 2.78
C TYR A 69 16.28 3.49 1.71
N VAL A 70 15.90 3.44 0.44
CA VAL A 70 16.84 3.58 -0.69
C VAL A 70 17.59 4.90 -0.63
N TYR A 71 16.87 6.00 -0.40
CA TYR A 71 17.44 7.34 -0.27
C TYR A 71 18.46 7.43 0.90
N ASN A 72 18.06 6.99 2.10
CA ASN A 72 18.94 7.07 3.26
C ASN A 72 20.11 6.08 3.18
N ASN A 73 19.94 4.94 2.53
CA ASN A 73 21.02 3.98 2.32
C ASN A 73 22.09 4.51 1.37
N ASP A 74 21.71 5.21 0.29
CA ASP A 74 22.66 5.87 -0.62
C ASP A 74 23.46 6.94 0.12
N LEU A 75 22.79 7.82 0.86
CA LEU A 75 23.43 8.86 1.65
C LEU A 75 24.32 8.28 2.77
N TYR A 76 23.86 7.22 3.42
CA TYR A 76 24.67 6.51 4.42
C TYR A 76 25.98 5.99 3.81
N THR A 77 25.90 5.35 2.65
CA THR A 77 27.07 4.77 1.98
C THR A 77 28.07 5.86 1.56
N LYS A 78 27.57 6.96 0.99
CA LYS A 78 28.39 8.11 0.60
C LYS A 78 29.06 8.79 1.80
N THR A 79 28.30 9.04 2.87
CA THR A 79 28.85 9.68 4.07
C THR A 79 29.80 8.77 4.84
N LYS A 80 29.53 7.46 4.86
CA LYS A 80 30.43 6.47 5.44
C LYS A 80 31.78 6.48 4.73
N PHE A 81 31.76 6.41 3.40
CA PHE A 81 32.96 6.44 2.57
C PHE A 81 33.76 7.75 2.78
N ALA A 82 33.05 8.90 2.78
CA ALA A 82 33.69 10.20 2.99
C ALA A 82 34.33 10.30 4.38
N TYR A 83 33.66 9.79 5.42
CA TYR A 83 34.19 9.74 6.77
C TYR A 83 35.47 8.88 6.85
N GLU A 84 35.44 7.67 6.29
CA GLU A 84 36.59 6.76 6.27
C GLU A 84 37.77 7.38 5.51
N ALA A 85 37.51 8.02 4.36
CA ALA A 85 38.54 8.73 3.59
C ALA A 85 39.19 9.88 4.39
N ARG A 86 38.39 10.63 5.17
CA ARG A 86 38.93 11.70 6.05
C ARG A 86 39.78 11.15 7.21
N ILE A 87 39.43 10.02 7.76
CA ILE A 87 40.26 9.37 8.80
C ILE A 87 41.56 8.84 8.17
N GLN A 88 41.54 8.29 6.94
CA GLN A 88 42.74 7.87 6.23
C GLN A 88 43.64 9.05 5.89
N GLU A 89 43.09 10.17 5.46
CA GLU A 89 43.80 11.43 5.21
C GLU A 89 44.55 11.91 6.48
N ALA A 90 43.89 11.87 7.64
CA ALA A 90 44.51 12.21 8.91
C ALA A 90 45.68 11.28 9.30
N ASN A 91 45.70 10.05 8.80
CA ASN A 91 46.77 9.07 8.97
C ASN A 91 47.83 9.13 7.83
N GLY A 92 47.73 10.11 6.90
CA GLY A 92 48.69 10.32 5.82
C GLY A 92 48.37 9.68 4.50
N ASP A 93 47.22 8.97 4.38
CA ASP A 93 46.75 8.35 3.11
C ASP A 93 45.68 9.21 2.44
N ASN A 94 46.07 9.91 1.36
CA ASN A 94 45.20 10.78 0.58
C ASN A 94 44.52 10.10 -0.62
N SER A 95 44.72 8.80 -0.81
CA SER A 95 44.30 8.07 -2.01
C SER A 95 42.80 8.11 -2.28
N ASN A 96 41.95 8.19 -1.23
CA ASN A 96 40.53 8.15 -1.33
C ASN A 96 39.84 9.54 -1.23
N VAL A 97 40.57 10.59 -0.89
CA VAL A 97 40.03 11.96 -0.75
C VAL A 97 39.44 12.50 -2.06
N ILE A 98 40.07 12.16 -3.20
CA ILE A 98 39.62 12.58 -4.53
C ILE A 98 38.27 11.96 -4.90
N LYS A 99 37.96 10.77 -4.38
CA LYS A 99 36.75 10.00 -4.66
C LYS A 99 35.55 10.41 -3.81
N ILE A 100 35.73 11.31 -2.84
CA ILE A 100 34.64 11.82 -2.00
C ILE A 100 33.67 12.61 -2.89
N ASP A 101 32.36 12.36 -2.68
CA ASP A 101 31.30 13.11 -3.35
C ASP A 101 31.53 14.63 -3.18
N PRO A 102 31.42 15.44 -4.26
CA PRO A 102 31.68 16.88 -4.19
C PRO A 102 30.88 17.61 -3.13
N THR A 103 29.66 17.16 -2.83
CA THR A 103 28.78 17.76 -1.81
C THR A 103 29.29 17.54 -0.38
N LEU A 104 30.11 16.50 -0.17
CA LEU A 104 30.62 16.11 1.15
C LEU A 104 32.08 16.54 1.38
N LYS A 105 32.78 17.01 0.33
CA LYS A 105 34.21 17.37 0.41
C LYS A 105 34.53 18.46 1.45
N ASN A 106 33.62 19.40 1.65
CA ASN A 106 33.86 20.53 2.54
C ASN A 106 33.47 20.25 4.02
N LEU A 107 33.02 19.02 4.30
CA LEU A 107 32.57 18.66 5.66
C LEU A 107 33.73 18.10 6.49
N SER A 108 33.74 18.47 7.77
CA SER A 108 34.68 17.93 8.75
C SER A 108 34.39 16.45 9.05
N ALA A 109 35.38 15.70 9.52
CA ALA A 109 35.22 14.30 9.93
C ALA A 109 34.11 14.15 10.99
N GLY A 110 34.00 15.07 11.96
CA GLY A 110 32.93 15.05 12.97
C GLY A 110 31.53 15.25 12.37
N SER A 111 31.39 16.17 11.42
CA SER A 111 30.12 16.37 10.69
C SER A 111 29.72 15.13 9.88
N LEU A 112 30.68 14.54 9.16
CA LEU A 112 30.45 13.30 8.38
C LEU A 112 30.05 12.13 9.27
N GLN A 113 30.65 12.00 10.45
CA GLN A 113 30.26 11.00 11.44
C GLN A 113 28.81 11.20 11.90
N SER A 114 28.43 12.43 12.18
CA SER A 114 27.07 12.79 12.60
C SER A 114 26.05 12.47 11.51
N TYR A 115 26.29 12.91 10.27
CA TYR A 115 25.42 12.59 9.11
C TYR A 115 25.32 11.09 8.85
N ARG A 116 26.43 10.36 8.88
CA ARG A 116 26.43 8.90 8.76
C ARG A 116 25.50 8.25 9.79
N ASN A 117 25.56 8.69 11.04
CA ASN A 117 24.72 8.16 12.11
C ASN A 117 23.24 8.49 11.92
N ILE A 118 22.93 9.73 11.46
CA ILE A 118 21.56 10.15 11.13
C ILE A 118 20.99 9.28 10.00
N PHE A 119 21.71 9.14 8.88
CA PHE A 119 21.23 8.36 7.74
C PHE A 119 21.09 6.87 8.07
N ARG A 120 22.01 6.31 8.88
CA ARG A 120 21.88 4.95 9.41
C ARG A 120 20.58 4.80 10.19
N LYS A 121 20.32 5.70 11.14
CA LYS A 121 19.11 5.68 11.97
C LYS A 121 17.84 5.79 11.13
N ASN A 122 17.80 6.72 10.17
CA ASN A 122 16.66 6.90 9.28
C ASN A 122 16.41 5.68 8.41
N ARG A 123 17.48 5.04 7.89
CA ARG A 123 17.40 3.78 7.14
C ARG A 123 16.79 2.66 7.99
N ASP A 124 17.28 2.50 9.21
CA ASP A 124 16.83 1.46 10.12
C ASP A 124 15.34 1.69 10.53
N TYR A 125 14.93 2.94 10.73
CA TYR A 125 13.53 3.30 10.95
C TYR A 125 12.64 3.01 9.72
N SER A 126 13.15 3.19 8.50
CA SER A 126 12.40 2.84 7.29
C SER A 126 12.04 1.36 7.25
N ILE A 127 12.95 0.48 7.70
CA ILE A 127 12.68 -0.96 7.82
C ILE A 127 11.57 -1.22 8.85
N MET A 128 11.63 -0.55 10.01
CA MET A 128 10.60 -0.70 11.05
C MET A 128 9.22 -0.25 10.56
N TRP A 129 9.15 0.88 9.85
CA TRP A 129 7.91 1.37 9.25
C TRP A 129 7.36 0.44 8.17
N PHE A 130 8.24 -0.17 7.37
CA PHE A 130 7.85 -1.16 6.37
C PHE A 130 7.20 -2.39 7.03
N ILE A 131 7.82 -2.93 8.08
CA ILE A 131 7.29 -4.09 8.83
C ILE A 131 5.95 -3.73 9.47
N LEU A 132 5.82 -2.55 10.07
CA LEU A 132 4.58 -2.09 10.69
C LEU A 132 3.46 -1.96 9.65
N ALA A 133 3.72 -1.31 8.53
CA ALA A 133 2.75 -1.13 7.45
C ALA A 133 2.32 -2.49 6.86
N TRP A 134 3.24 -3.42 6.70
CA TRP A 134 2.92 -4.79 6.27
C TRP A 134 2.04 -5.51 7.32
N GLY A 135 2.38 -5.40 8.60
CA GLY A 135 1.57 -5.98 9.69
C GLY A 135 0.14 -5.45 9.67
N ILE A 136 -0.05 -4.14 9.54
CA ILE A 136 -1.38 -3.50 9.42
C ILE A 136 -2.13 -4.06 8.20
N ASN A 137 -1.46 -4.25 7.06
CA ASN A 137 -2.07 -4.83 5.86
C ASN A 137 -2.56 -6.27 6.10
N VAL A 138 -1.82 -7.09 6.85
CA VAL A 138 -2.23 -8.46 7.21
C VAL A 138 -3.47 -8.42 8.12
N VAL A 139 -3.51 -7.51 9.09
CA VAL A 139 -4.68 -7.30 9.96
C VAL A 139 -5.90 -6.86 9.15
N ASP A 140 -5.76 -5.89 8.22
CA ASP A 140 -6.87 -5.47 7.34
C ASP A 140 -7.42 -6.63 6.51
N ALA A 141 -6.54 -7.46 5.95
CA ALA A 141 -6.95 -8.64 5.18
C ALA A 141 -7.73 -9.66 6.05
N SER A 142 -7.30 -9.84 7.29
CA SER A 142 -7.97 -10.72 8.27
C SER A 142 -9.36 -10.18 8.63
N VAL A 143 -9.45 -8.92 9.02
CA VAL A 143 -10.72 -8.27 9.41
C VAL A 143 -11.69 -8.29 8.24
N SER A 144 -11.23 -7.89 7.04
CA SER A 144 -12.05 -7.91 5.83
C SER A 144 -12.51 -9.32 5.45
N GLY A 145 -11.69 -10.34 5.72
CA GLY A 145 -12.05 -11.74 5.52
C GLY A 145 -13.17 -12.20 6.46
N HIS A 146 -13.10 -11.84 7.74
CA HIS A 146 -14.14 -12.14 8.72
C HIS A 146 -15.42 -11.39 8.44
N LEU A 147 -15.36 -10.10 8.11
CA LEU A 147 -16.55 -9.31 7.76
C LEU A 147 -17.31 -9.90 6.58
N LYS A 148 -16.59 -10.51 5.62
CA LYS A 148 -17.22 -11.17 4.47
C LYS A 148 -18.00 -12.43 4.85
N GLU A 149 -17.60 -13.11 5.89
CA GLU A 149 -18.32 -14.27 6.42
C GLU A 149 -19.67 -13.87 7.04
N PHE A 150 -19.76 -12.64 7.58
CA PHE A 150 -20.97 -12.08 8.18
C PHE A 150 -21.83 -11.27 7.20
N ASP A 151 -21.50 -11.25 5.89
CA ASP A 151 -22.27 -10.51 4.90
C ASP A 151 -23.60 -11.22 4.62
N VAL A 152 -24.62 -10.78 5.34
CA VAL A 152 -26.03 -11.20 5.21
C VAL A 152 -26.80 -10.44 4.13
N SER A 153 -26.10 -9.74 3.23
CA SER A 153 -26.67 -8.81 2.24
C SER A 153 -27.61 -9.48 1.24
N ASN A 154 -27.65 -10.79 1.16
CA ASN A 154 -28.53 -11.50 0.22
C ASN A 154 -30.02 -11.42 0.58
N ASN A 155 -30.35 -10.90 1.78
CA ASN A 155 -31.74 -10.85 2.25
C ASN A 155 -32.36 -9.46 2.17
N LEU A 156 -31.59 -8.41 1.89
CA LEU A 156 -32.09 -7.05 1.79
C LEU A 156 -31.87 -6.51 0.38
N THR A 157 -32.93 -6.35 -0.39
CA THR A 157 -32.89 -5.67 -1.68
C THR A 157 -33.63 -4.36 -1.60
N MET A 158 -32.94 -3.26 -1.90
CA MET A 158 -33.53 -1.93 -2.04
C MET A 158 -33.75 -1.65 -3.54
N LYS A 159 -34.99 -1.39 -3.92
CA LYS A 159 -35.34 -0.99 -5.28
C LYS A 159 -35.96 0.42 -5.26
N MET A 160 -35.45 1.28 -6.13
CA MET A 160 -36.12 2.53 -6.47
C MET A 160 -37.11 2.25 -7.58
N ALA A 161 -38.39 2.56 -7.35
CA ALA A 161 -39.42 2.43 -8.37
C ALA A 161 -40.19 3.78 -8.50
N PRO A 162 -40.51 4.18 -9.72
CA PRO A 162 -41.40 5.33 -9.90
C PRO A 162 -42.77 4.98 -9.31
N MET A 163 -43.27 5.81 -8.43
CA MET A 163 -44.62 5.70 -7.86
C MET A 163 -45.53 6.60 -8.65
N ARG A 164 -46.56 6.02 -9.24
CA ARG A 164 -47.65 6.75 -9.87
C ARG A 164 -48.88 6.62 -8.97
N SER A 165 -49.28 7.70 -8.37
CA SER A 165 -50.51 7.72 -7.58
C SER A 165 -51.66 8.19 -8.49
N ASP A 166 -52.57 7.30 -8.77
CA ASP A 166 -53.76 7.59 -9.61
C ASP A 166 -54.71 8.58 -8.89
N ALA A 167 -54.59 8.72 -7.56
CA ALA A 167 -55.43 9.61 -6.77
C ALA A 167 -55.03 11.10 -6.82
N PHE A 168 -53.76 11.43 -7.08
CA PHE A 168 -53.23 12.78 -7.00
C PHE A 168 -52.45 13.26 -8.24
N GLN A 169 -52.39 12.49 -9.33
CA GLN A 169 -51.58 12.80 -10.55
C GLN A 169 -50.14 13.27 -10.29
N GLN A 170 -49.60 12.93 -9.15
CA GLN A 170 -48.23 13.28 -8.78
C GLN A 170 -47.28 12.09 -9.04
N ALA A 171 -46.21 12.37 -9.76
CA ALA A 171 -45.10 11.41 -9.95
C ALA A 171 -44.15 11.52 -8.75
N GLY A 172 -43.93 10.40 -8.06
CA GLY A 172 -43.00 10.28 -6.95
C GLY A 172 -41.99 9.14 -7.12
N LEU A 173 -41.00 9.13 -6.30
CA LEU A 173 -40.07 8.00 -6.18
C LEU A 173 -40.37 7.23 -4.89
N SER A 174 -40.64 5.93 -5.03
CA SER A 174 -40.79 5.04 -3.88
C SER A 174 -39.52 4.21 -3.65
N LEU A 175 -39.12 4.12 -2.39
CA LEU A 175 -38.08 3.23 -1.93
C LEU A 175 -38.72 1.94 -1.38
N GLN A 176 -38.54 0.84 -2.07
CA GLN A 176 -39.07 -0.45 -1.65
C GLN A 176 -37.94 -1.28 -1.04
N PHE A 177 -38.09 -1.65 0.23
CA PHE A 177 -37.22 -2.55 0.94
C PHE A 177 -37.85 -3.96 0.92
N ASN A 178 -37.24 -4.90 0.25
CA ASN A 178 -37.65 -6.31 0.28
C ASN A 178 -36.71 -7.08 1.18
N TRP A 179 -37.27 -7.62 2.28
CA TRP A 179 -36.55 -8.52 3.17
C TRP A 179 -36.99 -9.96 2.85
N LYS A 180 -36.05 -10.80 2.42
CA LYS A 180 -36.28 -12.22 2.23
C LYS A 180 -35.87 -12.96 3.51
N TYR A 181 -36.83 -13.38 4.30
CA TYR A 181 -36.58 -14.26 5.44
C TYR A 181 -36.44 -15.69 4.91
N THR A 182 -35.25 -16.25 4.92
CA THR A 182 -35.04 -17.70 4.66
C THR A 182 -35.01 -18.41 5.99
N LYS A 183 -36.02 -19.29 6.23
CA LYS A 183 -36.07 -20.21 7.35
C LYS A 183 -35.00 -21.29 7.21
#